data_925420d90f4f69cce3201cd9036b83bc
#
_entry.id   925420d90f4f69cce3201cd9036b83bc
#
_cell.length_a   1.000
_cell.length_b   1.000
_cell.length_c   1.000
_cell.angle_alpha   90.00
_cell.angle_beta   90.00
_cell.angle_gamma   90.00
#
_symmetry.space_group_name_H-M   'P 1'
#
loop_
_entity.id
_entity.type
_entity.pdbx_description
1 polymer ?
#
loop_
_entity_poly.entity_id
_entity_poly.type
_entity_poly.pdbx_seq_one_letter_code
_entity_poly.pdbx_strand_id
1 'polypeptide(L)'
;MRKTILEIIPEAQEIVSYGMPAFKVDENIVAGLLHAKNHVGYYPFSGSILKLFPAELKKLSKTKSAIHVPVDKPLSKNLIKKLIQARISQCPVKTGKVKISKYGEVDGYWKTIGIAAPARRGLIDNKILTLSDLESWKENDLRKIHEMGPIAISIIKNQMRIQKINFKK
;
A
#
# COMPACT_ATOMS: atom_id res chain seq x y z
N MET A 1 14.14 -1.33 21.04
CA MET A 1 14.00 -0.59 19.76
C MET A 1 12.74 -0.94 18.99
N ARG A 2 12.34 -2.23 18.83
CA ARG A 2 11.07 -2.61 18.15
C ARG A 2 9.86 -1.84 18.71
N LYS A 3 9.64 -1.91 20.03
CA LYS A 3 8.54 -1.18 20.70
C LYS A 3 8.61 0.32 20.42
N THR A 4 9.79 0.92 20.50
CA THR A 4 10.01 2.35 20.24
C THR A 4 9.69 2.75 18.80
N ILE A 5 10.02 1.89 17.82
CA ILE A 5 9.67 2.12 16.40
C ILE A 5 8.15 2.12 16.24
N LEU A 6 7.44 1.12 16.78
CA LEU A 6 5.98 1.04 16.71
C LEU A 6 5.26 2.16 17.48
N GLU A 7 5.88 2.71 18.53
CA GLU A 7 5.36 3.92 19.20
C GLU A 7 5.51 5.18 18.33
N ILE A 8 6.50 5.21 17.44
CA ILE A 8 6.75 6.38 16.55
C ILE A 8 5.89 6.28 15.29
N ILE A 9 5.70 5.08 14.76
CA ILE A 9 4.94 4.78 13.55
C ILE A 9 3.97 3.61 13.82
N PRO A 10 2.87 3.84 14.56
CA PRO A 10 1.94 2.78 14.95
C PRO A 10 1.23 2.13 13.75
N GLU A 11 1.17 2.80 12.61
CA GLU A 11 0.63 2.31 11.34
C GLU A 11 1.58 1.37 10.59
N ALA A 12 2.83 1.22 11.03
CA ALA A 12 3.81 0.40 10.34
C ALA A 12 3.45 -1.10 10.38
N GLN A 13 3.54 -1.73 9.24
CA GLN A 13 3.46 -3.19 9.12
C GLN A 13 4.82 -3.81 9.42
N GLU A 14 4.84 -4.79 10.31
CA GLU A 14 6.03 -5.60 10.53
C GLU A 14 6.12 -6.68 9.46
N ILE A 15 7.24 -6.74 8.77
CA ILE A 15 7.52 -7.70 7.71
C ILE A 15 8.91 -8.32 7.92
N VAL A 16 9.22 -9.36 7.17
CA VAL A 16 10.59 -9.86 7.03
C VAL A 16 11.16 -9.36 5.70
N SER A 17 12.31 -8.68 5.75
CA SER A 17 13.02 -8.21 4.56
C SER A 17 14.51 -8.48 4.72
N TYR A 18 15.13 -9.04 3.70
CA TYR A 18 16.55 -9.47 3.75
C TYR A 18 16.88 -10.36 4.96
N GLY A 19 15.92 -11.22 5.38
CA GLY A 19 16.08 -12.10 6.53
C GLY A 19 16.04 -11.41 7.90
N MET A 20 15.63 -10.15 7.99
CA MET A 20 15.51 -9.39 9.24
C MET A 20 14.11 -8.82 9.45
N PRO A 21 13.65 -8.66 10.69
CA PRO A 21 12.47 -7.87 11.01
C PRO A 21 12.60 -6.44 10.50
N ALA A 22 11.61 -6.01 9.75
CA ALA A 22 11.59 -4.68 9.13
C ALA A 22 10.19 -4.04 9.29
N PHE A 23 10.16 -2.71 9.20
CA PHE A 23 8.96 -1.90 9.39
C PHE A 23 8.65 -1.17 8.09
N LYS A 24 7.46 -1.43 7.57
CA LYS A 24 6.96 -0.90 6.30
C LYS A 24 5.85 0.11 6.58
N VAL A 25 5.94 1.27 5.97
CA VAL A 25 4.88 2.30 5.93
C VAL A 25 4.52 2.48 4.46
N ASP A 26 3.26 2.32 4.14
CA ASP A 26 2.78 2.19 2.77
C ASP A 26 3.56 1.09 2.01
N GLU A 27 4.21 1.44 0.89
CA GLU A 27 5.04 0.49 0.13
C GLU A 27 6.54 0.59 0.46
N ASN A 28 6.93 1.41 1.46
CA ASN A 28 8.32 1.70 1.74
C ASN A 28 8.79 1.08 3.05
N ILE A 29 9.93 0.41 3.02
CA ILE A 29 10.58 -0.06 4.25
C ILE A 29 11.33 1.14 4.84
N VAL A 30 11.04 1.45 6.10
CA VAL A 30 11.55 2.64 6.79
C VAL A 30 12.56 2.33 7.88
N ALA A 31 12.55 1.14 8.42
CA ALA A 31 13.51 0.68 9.41
C ALA A 31 13.62 -0.85 9.40
N GLY A 32 14.75 -1.39 9.84
CA GLY A 32 14.93 -2.81 10.09
C GLY A 32 15.86 -3.02 11.27
N LEU A 33 15.72 -4.17 11.90
CA LEU A 33 16.52 -4.57 13.06
C LEU A 33 17.10 -5.96 12.83
N LEU A 34 18.41 -6.10 13.00
CA LEU A 34 19.08 -7.39 12.92
C LEU A 34 19.85 -7.64 14.20
N HIS A 35 19.55 -8.74 14.87
CA HIS A 35 20.31 -9.17 16.03
C HIS A 35 21.67 -9.73 15.59
N ALA A 36 22.72 -9.27 16.23
CA ALA A 36 24.08 -9.81 16.12
C ALA A 36 24.62 -10.17 17.51
N LYS A 37 25.73 -10.87 17.57
CA LYS A 37 26.28 -11.38 18.84
C LYS A 37 26.43 -10.30 19.94
N ASN A 38 26.91 -9.13 19.57
CA ASN A 38 27.26 -8.07 20.54
C ASN A 38 26.52 -6.74 20.30
N HIS A 39 25.62 -6.68 19.33
CA HIS A 39 24.89 -5.46 19.02
C HIS A 39 23.59 -5.78 18.28
N VAL A 40 22.73 -4.79 18.16
CA VAL A 40 21.60 -4.80 17.25
C VAL A 40 21.90 -3.86 16.09
N GLY A 41 21.91 -4.37 14.88
CA GLY A 41 22.00 -3.54 13.67
C GLY A 41 20.68 -2.80 13.45
N TYR A 42 20.71 -1.47 13.37
CA TYR A 42 19.59 -0.65 12.90
C TYR A 42 19.82 -0.27 11.44
N TYR A 43 18.89 -0.61 10.57
CA TYR A 43 18.96 -0.41 9.13
C TYR A 43 17.92 0.62 8.67
N PRO A 44 18.30 1.81 8.20
CA PRO A 44 17.37 2.83 7.72
C PRO A 44 16.88 2.57 6.28
N PHE A 45 17.29 1.49 5.64
CA PHE A 45 16.98 1.14 4.24
C PHE A 45 17.29 2.25 3.21
N SER A 46 18.28 3.08 3.53
CA SER A 46 18.86 4.07 2.62
C SER A 46 20.27 4.43 3.07
N GLY A 47 21.24 4.28 2.19
CA GLY A 47 22.64 4.61 2.48
C GLY A 47 22.91 6.10 2.68
N SER A 48 22.01 6.98 2.25
CA SER A 48 22.13 8.43 2.42
C SER A 48 21.63 8.93 3.77
N ILE A 49 20.72 8.22 4.45
CA ILE A 49 20.16 8.64 5.73
C ILE A 49 21.23 8.84 6.78
N LEU A 50 22.18 7.92 6.91
CA LEU A 50 23.22 8.00 7.94
C LEU A 50 24.15 9.21 7.73
N LYS A 51 24.25 9.72 6.52
CA LYS A 51 25.05 10.91 6.19
C LYS A 51 24.39 12.21 6.66
N LEU A 52 23.08 12.20 6.91
CA LEU A 52 22.33 13.37 7.38
C LEU A 52 22.53 13.64 8.87
N PHE A 53 23.04 12.67 9.63
CA PHE A 53 23.16 12.75 11.08
C PHE A 53 24.60 12.53 11.59
N PRO A 54 25.62 13.22 11.04
CA PRO A 54 27.01 12.95 11.39
C PRO A 54 27.32 13.22 12.87
N ALA A 55 26.70 14.24 13.46
CA ALA A 55 26.92 14.61 14.85
C ALA A 55 26.34 13.58 15.82
N GLU A 56 25.07 13.18 15.60
CA GLU A 56 24.37 12.21 16.45
C GLU A 56 25.00 10.81 16.36
N LEU A 57 25.55 10.47 15.19
CA LEU A 57 26.14 9.17 14.93
C LEU A 57 27.65 9.11 15.16
N LYS A 58 28.29 10.20 15.59
CA LYS A 58 29.75 10.30 15.77
C LYS A 58 30.30 9.23 16.74
N LYS A 59 29.54 8.95 17.81
CA LYS A 59 29.95 8.01 18.88
C LYS A 59 29.47 6.58 18.66
N LEU A 60 28.78 6.29 17.55
CA LEU A 60 28.21 5.00 17.25
C LEU A 60 29.04 4.30 16.15
N SER A 61 29.27 3.01 16.33
CA SER A 61 29.82 2.17 15.26
C SER A 61 28.78 2.04 14.16
N LYS A 62 29.20 2.18 12.92
CA LYS A 62 28.31 2.14 11.77
C LYS A 62 29.02 1.67 10.51
N THR A 63 28.23 1.10 9.60
CA THR A 63 28.62 0.84 8.21
C THR A 63 27.96 1.88 7.29
N LYS A 64 28.09 1.68 5.99
CA LYS A 64 27.37 2.51 4.99
C LYS A 64 25.85 2.37 5.08
N SER A 65 25.34 1.23 5.60
CA SER A 65 23.91 0.88 5.58
C SER A 65 23.30 0.63 6.96
N ALA A 66 24.10 0.54 8.03
CA ALA A 66 23.61 0.17 9.35
C ALA A 66 24.31 0.93 10.48
N ILE A 67 23.61 1.12 11.58
CA ILE A 67 24.16 1.54 12.88
C ILE A 67 24.27 0.30 13.76
N HIS A 68 25.43 0.06 14.33
CA HIS A 68 25.66 -1.00 15.33
C HIS A 68 25.33 -0.44 16.71
N VAL A 69 24.19 -0.82 17.23
CA VAL A 69 23.66 -0.33 18.51
C VAL A 69 24.04 -1.32 19.60
N PRO A 70 24.85 -0.93 20.60
CA PRO A 70 25.14 -1.80 21.74
C PRO A 70 23.85 -2.24 22.45
N VAL A 71 23.83 -3.49 22.93
CA VAL A 71 22.63 -4.08 23.56
C VAL A 71 22.23 -3.33 24.84
N ASP A 72 23.21 -2.87 25.58
CA ASP A 72 23.06 -2.13 26.85
C ASP A 72 22.74 -0.64 26.67
N LYS A 73 22.91 -0.09 25.45
CA LYS A 73 22.72 1.33 25.16
C LYS A 73 21.90 1.53 23.88
N PRO A 74 20.59 1.32 23.93
CA PRO A 74 19.73 1.49 22.76
C PRO A 74 19.73 2.94 22.27
N LEU A 75 19.39 3.11 20.98
CA LEU A 75 19.21 4.45 20.40
C LEU A 75 18.09 5.19 21.15
N SER A 76 18.29 6.50 21.36
CA SER A 76 17.24 7.34 21.94
C SER A 76 16.01 7.39 21.01
N LYS A 77 14.83 7.50 21.61
CA LYS A 77 13.56 7.64 20.88
C LYS A 77 13.59 8.80 19.87
N ASN A 78 14.23 9.91 20.27
CA ASN A 78 14.36 11.09 19.41
C ASN A 78 15.24 10.79 18.17
N LEU A 79 16.34 10.08 18.31
CA LEU A 79 17.20 9.72 17.18
C LEU A 79 16.49 8.73 16.24
N ILE A 80 15.81 7.72 16.77
CA ILE A 80 15.00 6.80 15.96
C ILE A 80 13.93 7.57 15.18
N LYS A 81 13.24 8.52 15.84
CA LYS A 81 12.24 9.37 15.19
C LYS A 81 12.84 10.18 14.03
N LYS A 82 13.98 10.82 14.24
CA LYS A 82 14.69 11.57 13.19
C LYS A 82 15.08 10.69 12.00
N LEU A 83 15.63 9.50 12.26
CA LEU A 83 16.05 8.55 11.22
C LEU A 83 14.84 8.07 10.40
N ILE A 84 13.73 7.72 11.06
CA ILE A 84 12.50 7.28 10.39
C ILE A 84 11.91 8.42 9.57
N GLN A 85 11.79 9.63 10.12
CA GLN A 85 11.25 10.80 9.42
C GLN A 85 12.09 11.14 8.18
N ALA A 86 13.42 11.14 8.30
CA ALA A 86 14.32 11.37 7.18
C ALA A 86 14.17 10.29 6.11
N ARG A 87 13.93 9.02 6.49
CA ARG A 87 13.68 7.94 5.54
C ARG A 87 12.34 8.12 4.84
N ILE A 88 11.27 8.41 5.59
CA ILE A 88 9.94 8.69 5.01
C ILE A 88 10.01 9.86 4.03
N SER A 89 10.76 10.93 4.34
CA SER A 89 10.94 12.08 3.44
C SER A 89 11.72 11.76 2.16
N GLN A 90 12.58 10.72 2.19
CA GLN A 90 13.29 10.23 1.01
C GLN A 90 12.52 9.16 0.23
N CYS A 91 11.59 8.52 0.91
CA CYS A 91 10.64 7.70 0.19
C CYS A 91 9.99 8.65 -0.81
N PRO A 92 9.94 8.29 -2.11
CA PRO A 92 8.99 8.97 -2.94
C PRO A 92 7.71 8.91 -2.11
N VAL A 93 7.30 10.06 -1.54
CA VAL A 93 5.88 10.23 -1.35
C VAL A 93 5.40 9.74 -2.68
N LYS A 94 4.67 8.60 -2.69
CA LYS A 94 3.56 8.60 -3.57
C LYS A 94 2.73 9.77 -3.00
N THR A 95 3.08 11.05 -3.30
CA THR A 95 2.19 11.77 -4.16
C THR A 95 2.00 10.77 -5.28
N GLY A 96 1.26 9.69 -4.83
CA GLY A 96 0.28 9.31 -5.73
C GLY A 96 -0.22 10.69 -6.12
N LYS A 97 0.06 11.11 -7.23
CA LYS A 97 -0.99 10.79 -8.14
C LYS A 97 -1.26 9.36 -7.73
N VAL A 98 -2.08 9.21 -6.66
CA VAL A 98 -3.20 8.34 -6.79
C VAL A 98 -3.49 8.68 -8.23
N LYS A 99 -2.99 7.84 -9.16
CA LYS A 99 -3.88 7.51 -10.22
C LYS A 99 -5.03 7.04 -9.36
N ILE A 100 -5.84 8.01 -8.95
CA ILE A 100 -7.24 7.81 -8.74
C ILE A 100 -7.48 7.13 -10.02
N SER A 101 -7.39 5.81 -9.96
CA SER A 101 -7.62 5.07 -11.16
C SER A 101 -8.95 5.68 -11.45
N LYS A 102 -9.11 6.31 -12.61
CA LYS A 102 -10.36 6.85 -13.12
C LYS A 102 -11.58 6.06 -12.60
N TYR A 103 -11.29 4.93 -11.98
CA TYR A 103 -12.14 3.89 -11.45
C TYR A 103 -12.20 3.84 -9.91
N GLY A 104 -11.21 4.34 -9.16
CA GLY A 104 -11.06 4.04 -7.71
C GLY A 104 -12.09 4.66 -6.78
N GLU A 105 -12.74 5.76 -7.18
CA GLU A 105 -13.87 6.35 -6.44
C GLU A 105 -15.23 5.84 -6.95
N VAL A 106 -15.28 5.35 -8.17
CA VAL A 106 -16.54 5.01 -8.88
C VAL A 106 -16.75 3.50 -8.97
N ASP A 107 -15.72 2.66 -8.74
CA ASP A 107 -15.85 1.21 -8.89
C ASP A 107 -16.35 0.49 -7.63
N GLY A 108 -16.54 1.22 -6.54
CA GLY A 108 -16.95 0.69 -5.24
C GLY A 108 -18.24 -0.15 -5.32
N TYR A 109 -19.24 0.32 -6.03
CA TYR A 109 -20.48 -0.42 -6.23
C TYR A 109 -20.26 -1.78 -6.90
N TRP A 110 -19.55 -1.81 -8.03
CA TRP A 110 -19.25 -3.04 -8.76
C TRP A 110 -18.35 -4.01 -8.00
N LYS A 111 -17.46 -3.47 -7.17
CA LYS A 111 -16.62 -4.27 -6.27
C LYS A 111 -17.45 -4.96 -5.19
N THR A 112 -18.42 -4.26 -4.62
CA THR A 112 -19.31 -4.79 -3.55
C THR A 112 -20.12 -5.99 -4.03
N ILE A 113 -20.55 -6.01 -5.28
CA ILE A 113 -21.29 -7.13 -5.86
C ILE A 113 -20.39 -8.20 -6.50
N GLY A 114 -19.07 -8.10 -6.33
CA GLY A 114 -18.13 -9.14 -6.72
C GLY A 114 -17.66 -9.13 -8.17
N ILE A 115 -17.82 -8.02 -8.90
CA ILE A 115 -17.30 -7.88 -10.27
C ILE A 115 -15.77 -7.73 -10.25
N ALA A 116 -15.07 -8.53 -11.06
CA ALA A 116 -13.62 -8.49 -11.19
C ALA A 116 -13.12 -7.14 -11.77
N ALA A 117 -11.90 -6.71 -11.39
CA ALA A 117 -11.35 -5.41 -11.76
C ALA A 117 -11.36 -5.09 -13.26
N PRO A 118 -11.03 -6.03 -14.18
CA PRO A 118 -11.10 -5.76 -15.60
C PRO A 118 -12.51 -5.40 -16.07
N ALA A 119 -13.52 -6.19 -15.71
CA ALA A 119 -14.91 -5.94 -16.08
C ALA A 119 -15.45 -4.65 -15.45
N ARG A 120 -15.04 -4.29 -14.21
CA ARG A 120 -15.40 -3.01 -13.59
C ARG A 120 -14.91 -1.82 -14.41
N ARG A 121 -13.67 -1.89 -14.92
CA ARG A 121 -13.12 -0.84 -15.79
C ARG A 121 -13.94 -0.68 -17.06
N GLY A 122 -14.28 -1.80 -17.71
CA GLY A 122 -15.12 -1.79 -18.89
C GLY A 122 -16.50 -1.15 -18.65
N LEU A 123 -17.14 -1.43 -17.52
CA LEU A 123 -18.40 -0.80 -17.12
C LEU A 123 -18.25 0.71 -16.97
N ILE A 124 -17.25 1.16 -16.20
CA ILE A 124 -17.03 2.58 -15.90
C ILE A 124 -16.62 3.35 -17.16
N ASP A 125 -15.81 2.79 -18.03
CA ASP A 125 -15.44 3.42 -19.30
C ASP A 125 -16.64 3.66 -20.22
N ASN A 126 -17.66 2.83 -20.09
CA ASN A 126 -18.94 3.01 -20.76
C ASN A 126 -19.98 3.79 -19.93
N LYS A 127 -19.53 4.47 -18.83
CA LYS A 127 -20.38 5.28 -17.93
C LYS A 127 -21.48 4.48 -17.23
N ILE A 128 -21.28 3.19 -17.05
CA ILE A 128 -22.19 2.32 -16.30
C ILE A 128 -21.65 2.23 -14.86
N LEU A 129 -22.23 3.01 -13.97
CA LEU A 129 -21.74 3.14 -12.58
C LEU A 129 -22.56 2.29 -11.60
N THR A 130 -23.82 2.02 -11.95
CA THR A 130 -24.77 1.24 -11.15
C THR A 130 -25.58 0.28 -12.02
N LEU A 131 -26.36 -0.61 -11.41
CA LEU A 131 -27.28 -1.48 -12.14
C LEU A 131 -28.39 -0.70 -12.88
N SER A 132 -28.84 0.43 -12.32
CA SER A 132 -29.88 1.23 -12.95
C SER A 132 -29.45 1.80 -14.30
N ASP A 133 -28.16 2.06 -14.49
CA ASP A 133 -27.65 2.55 -15.78
C ASP A 133 -27.86 1.52 -16.90
N LEU A 134 -27.94 0.22 -16.54
CA LEU A 134 -28.17 -0.87 -17.48
C LEU A 134 -29.60 -0.94 -18.04
N GLU A 135 -30.56 -0.20 -17.48
CA GLU A 135 -31.91 -0.06 -18.04
C GLU A 135 -31.91 0.57 -19.43
N SER A 136 -30.89 1.38 -19.70
CA SER A 136 -30.69 1.99 -21.02
C SER A 136 -29.91 1.10 -22.02
N TRP A 137 -29.39 -0.04 -21.56
CA TRP A 137 -28.51 -0.93 -22.33
C TRP A 137 -29.22 -2.21 -22.77
N LYS A 138 -28.84 -2.74 -23.92
CA LYS A 138 -29.22 -4.10 -24.33
C LYS A 138 -28.21 -5.10 -23.79
N GLU A 139 -28.67 -6.32 -23.44
CA GLU A 139 -27.78 -7.37 -22.94
C GLU A 139 -26.66 -7.68 -23.95
N ASN A 140 -26.95 -7.68 -25.25
CA ASN A 140 -25.97 -7.94 -26.29
C ASN A 140 -24.85 -6.86 -26.34
N ASP A 141 -25.15 -5.63 -26.02
CA ASP A 141 -24.16 -4.56 -26.03
C ASP A 141 -23.27 -4.63 -24.78
N LEU A 142 -23.83 -5.03 -23.64
CA LEU A 142 -23.05 -5.32 -22.43
C LEU A 142 -22.02 -6.41 -22.69
N ARG A 143 -22.37 -7.45 -23.48
CA ARG A 143 -21.45 -8.55 -23.85
C ARG A 143 -20.28 -8.11 -24.74
N LYS A 144 -20.41 -7.00 -25.45
CA LYS A 144 -19.36 -6.46 -26.35
C LYS A 144 -18.34 -5.60 -25.61
N ILE A 145 -18.62 -5.22 -24.36
CA ILE A 145 -17.69 -4.44 -23.55
C ILE A 145 -16.41 -5.25 -23.33
N HIS A 146 -15.26 -4.63 -23.55
CA HIS A 146 -13.95 -5.25 -23.37
C HIS A 146 -13.82 -5.80 -21.94
N GLU A 147 -13.29 -7.01 -21.81
CA GLU A 147 -13.11 -7.74 -20.55
C GLU A 147 -14.40 -8.11 -19.80
N MET A 148 -15.57 -8.00 -20.44
CA MET A 148 -16.85 -8.45 -19.89
C MET A 148 -17.01 -9.97 -20.10
N GLY A 149 -16.44 -10.75 -19.17
CA GLY A 149 -16.52 -12.21 -19.20
C GLY A 149 -17.89 -12.75 -18.76
N PRO A 150 -18.18 -14.04 -19.07
CA PRO A 150 -19.47 -14.68 -18.74
C PRO A 150 -19.79 -14.67 -17.25
N ILE A 151 -18.79 -14.72 -16.36
CA ILE A 151 -18.97 -14.64 -14.90
C ILE A 151 -19.50 -13.26 -14.51
N ALA A 152 -18.91 -12.19 -15.02
CA ALA A 152 -19.37 -10.83 -14.72
C ALA A 152 -20.80 -10.60 -15.18
N ILE A 153 -21.14 -11.07 -16.39
CA ILE A 153 -22.51 -11.00 -16.93
C ILE A 153 -23.49 -11.77 -16.07
N SER A 154 -23.13 -12.97 -15.61
CA SER A 154 -23.98 -13.79 -14.74
C SER A 154 -24.25 -13.07 -13.39
N ILE A 155 -23.24 -12.47 -12.78
CA ILE A 155 -23.38 -11.70 -11.54
C ILE A 155 -24.31 -10.50 -11.75
N ILE A 156 -24.10 -9.74 -12.82
CA ILE A 156 -24.94 -8.58 -13.17
C ILE A 156 -26.40 -8.99 -13.35
N LYS A 157 -26.66 -10.02 -14.15
CA LYS A 157 -28.04 -10.51 -14.41
C LYS A 157 -28.72 -11.00 -13.13
N ASN A 158 -27.98 -11.68 -12.25
CA ASN A 158 -28.54 -12.11 -10.98
C ASN A 158 -28.90 -10.92 -10.09
N GLN A 159 -28.02 -9.91 -9.99
CA GLN A 159 -28.30 -8.69 -9.22
C GLN A 159 -29.44 -7.86 -9.80
N MET A 160 -29.52 -7.73 -11.13
CA MET A 160 -30.64 -7.07 -11.79
C MET A 160 -31.97 -7.76 -11.48
N ARG A 161 -31.99 -9.12 -11.51
CA ARG A 161 -33.19 -9.90 -11.13
C ARG A 161 -33.61 -9.66 -9.69
N ILE A 162 -32.65 -9.63 -8.75
CA ILE A 162 -32.91 -9.36 -7.32
C ILE A 162 -33.51 -7.95 -7.13
N GLN A 163 -33.01 -6.97 -7.86
CA GLN A 163 -33.45 -5.57 -7.77
C GLN A 163 -34.62 -5.24 -8.72
N LYS A 164 -35.16 -6.22 -9.44
CA LYS A 164 -36.26 -6.07 -10.43
C LYS A 164 -35.92 -5.07 -11.54
N ILE A 165 -34.66 -4.96 -11.92
CA ILE A 165 -34.17 -4.11 -13.02
C ILE A 165 -34.09 -4.96 -14.29
N ASN A 166 -34.48 -4.41 -15.44
CA ASN A 166 -34.45 -5.10 -16.72
C ASN A 166 -33.61 -4.33 -17.74
N PHE A 167 -32.98 -5.05 -18.65
CA PHE A 167 -32.35 -4.44 -19.82
C PHE A 167 -33.39 -3.80 -20.75
N LYS A 168 -32.94 -2.81 -21.51
CA LYS A 168 -33.73 -2.27 -22.62
C LYS A 168 -34.12 -3.37 -23.59
N LYS A 169 -35.37 -3.42 -23.97
CA LYS A 169 -35.88 -4.37 -24.98
C LYS A 169 -35.31 -4.08 -26.38
#